data_165af345a10f836d3bddc59de97f0781
#
_entry.id   165af345a10f836d3bddc59de97f0781
#
_cell.length_a   1.000
_cell.length_b   1.000
_cell.length_c   1.000
_cell.angle_alpha   90.00
_cell.angle_beta   90.00
_cell.angle_gamma   90.00
#
_symmetry.space_group_name_H-M   'P 1'
#
loop_
_entity.id
_entity.type
_entity.pdbx_description
1 polymer ?
#
loop_
_entity_poly.entity_id
_entity_poly.type
_entity_poly.pdbx_seq_one_letter_code
_entity_poly.pdbx_strand_id
1 'polypeptide(L)'
;MIKNIKIGEVEYTINSNAYTRFLYKKVFNKGIMEDVQIITNFAVCMQEEQDRLDKLGLSEDEKNKQIGLFALEKIDSFVDVILQLTYIFIRCNDENFMSYEDWLKTIDSVNPNDKWVSEVTELAVSSFYR
;
A
#
# COMPACT_ATOMS: atom_id res chain seq x y z
N MET A 1 -9.20 -1.06 14.65
CA MET A 1 -7.77 -0.81 14.89
C MET A 1 -7.43 0.60 14.44
N ILE A 2 -6.85 1.36 15.32
CA ILE A 2 -6.50 2.77 15.08
C ILE A 2 -4.98 2.91 15.16
N LYS A 3 -4.41 3.68 14.23
CA LYS A 3 -2.98 3.93 14.17
C LYS A 3 -2.73 5.32 13.60
N ASN A 4 -1.65 5.96 14.03
CA ASN A 4 -1.20 7.23 13.45
C ASN A 4 -0.08 6.97 12.47
N ILE A 5 -0.17 7.60 11.30
CA ILE A 5 0.88 7.52 10.27
C ILE A 5 1.30 8.93 9.88
N LYS A 6 2.50 9.05 9.33
CA LYS A 6 3.02 10.34 8.88
C LYS A 6 3.41 10.23 7.41
N ILE A 7 2.78 11.04 6.56
CA ILE A 7 3.10 11.13 5.14
C ILE A 7 3.73 12.50 4.91
N GLY A 8 5.03 12.53 4.63
CA GLY A 8 5.77 13.79 4.56
C GLY A 8 5.72 14.51 5.90
N GLU A 9 5.20 15.72 5.91
CA GLU A 9 5.09 16.54 7.12
C GLU A 9 3.73 16.42 7.81
N VAL A 10 2.79 15.69 7.23
CA VAL A 10 1.39 15.62 7.73
C VAL A 10 1.17 14.29 8.44
N GLU A 11 0.59 14.38 9.64
CA GLU A 11 0.19 13.21 10.41
C GLU A 11 -1.28 12.92 10.21
N TYR A 12 -1.61 11.64 9.98
CA TYR A 12 -2.98 11.19 9.81
C TYR A 12 -3.28 10.07 10.81
N THR A 13 -4.51 10.06 11.29
CA THR A 13 -5.02 8.92 12.07
C THR A 13 -5.81 8.01 11.13
N ILE A 14 -5.43 6.75 11.06
CA ILE A 14 -6.11 5.76 10.24
C ILE A 14 -6.83 4.75 11.13
N ASN A 15 -7.94 4.22 10.62
CA ASN A 15 -8.76 3.27 11.36
C ASN A 15 -9.29 2.19 10.42
N SER A 16 -9.31 0.96 10.90
CA SER A 16 -9.93 -0.16 10.19
C SER A 16 -10.99 -0.79 11.09
N ASN A 17 -12.21 -0.92 10.55
CA ASN A 17 -13.35 -1.52 11.25
C ASN A 17 -14.30 -2.14 10.21
N ALA A 18 -15.48 -2.58 10.64
CA ALA A 18 -16.44 -3.22 9.75
C ALA A 18 -16.94 -2.28 8.64
N TYR A 19 -16.96 -0.98 8.89
CA TYR A 19 -17.39 0.03 7.91
C TYR A 19 -16.41 0.19 6.76
N THR A 20 -15.14 -0.18 6.96
CA THR A 20 -14.07 -0.01 5.96
C THR A 20 -14.41 -0.68 4.62
N ARG A 21 -14.92 -1.91 4.64
CA ARG A 21 -15.28 -2.64 3.42
C ARG A 21 -16.40 -1.93 2.66
N PHE A 22 -17.41 -1.48 3.37
CA PHE A 22 -18.54 -0.76 2.79
C PHE A 22 -18.08 0.53 2.14
N LEU A 23 -17.30 1.31 2.85
CA LEU A 23 -16.80 2.61 2.38
C LEU A 23 -15.92 2.44 1.15
N TYR A 24 -15.05 1.43 1.14
CA TYR A 24 -14.17 1.15 0.01
C TYR A 24 -14.97 0.89 -1.26
N LYS A 25 -15.98 0.04 -1.16
CA LYS A 25 -16.84 -0.27 -2.30
C LYS A 25 -17.63 0.95 -2.77
N LYS A 26 -18.10 1.76 -1.83
CA LYS A 26 -18.86 2.97 -2.14
C LYS A 26 -18.00 4.01 -2.88
N VAL A 27 -16.76 4.22 -2.47
CA VAL A 27 -15.88 5.23 -3.04
C VAL A 27 -15.24 4.76 -4.34
N PHE A 28 -14.75 3.52 -4.39
CA PHE A 28 -13.97 3.01 -5.51
C PHE A 28 -14.70 2.02 -6.39
N ASN A 29 -15.93 1.65 -6.04
CA ASN A 29 -16.80 0.76 -6.81
C ASN A 29 -16.17 -0.62 -7.08
N LYS A 30 -15.41 -1.13 -6.12
CA LYS A 30 -14.78 -2.46 -6.17
C LYS A 30 -14.58 -2.98 -4.76
N GLY A 31 -14.37 -4.31 -4.64
CA GLY A 31 -14.14 -4.94 -3.35
C GLY A 31 -12.73 -4.70 -2.81
N ILE A 32 -12.62 -4.47 -1.52
CA ILE A 32 -11.33 -4.22 -0.87
C ILE A 32 -10.41 -5.44 -0.93
N MET A 33 -10.98 -6.65 -0.92
CA MET A 33 -10.18 -7.89 -0.89
C MET A 33 -9.34 -8.08 -2.15
N GLU A 34 -9.85 -7.67 -3.31
CA GLU A 34 -9.07 -7.74 -4.55
C GLU A 34 -7.81 -6.87 -4.45
N ASP A 35 -7.95 -5.70 -3.88
CA ASP A 35 -6.82 -4.77 -3.74
C ASP A 35 -5.84 -5.21 -2.67
N VAL A 36 -6.34 -5.78 -1.56
CA VAL A 36 -5.45 -6.35 -0.54
C VAL A 36 -4.65 -7.52 -1.12
N GLN A 37 -5.25 -8.31 -2.01
CA GLN A 37 -4.52 -9.37 -2.72
C GLN A 37 -3.40 -8.81 -3.61
N ILE A 38 -3.62 -7.67 -4.25
CA ILE A 38 -2.56 -7.03 -5.06
C ILE A 38 -1.34 -6.72 -4.19
N ILE A 39 -1.56 -6.21 -2.98
CA ILE A 39 -0.47 -5.94 -2.04
C ILE A 39 0.26 -7.23 -1.66
N THR A 40 -0.49 -8.26 -1.30
CA THR A 40 0.07 -9.55 -0.89
C THR A 40 0.85 -10.19 -2.05
N ASN A 41 0.29 -10.16 -3.26
CA ASN A 41 0.96 -10.71 -4.44
C ASN A 41 2.24 -9.94 -4.77
N PHE A 42 2.24 -8.62 -4.61
CA PHE A 42 3.45 -7.84 -4.82
C PHE A 42 4.58 -8.31 -3.91
N ALA A 43 4.29 -8.48 -2.62
CA ALA A 43 5.28 -8.94 -1.66
C ALA A 43 5.81 -10.33 -2.00
N VAL A 44 4.91 -11.26 -2.37
CA VAL A 44 5.28 -12.63 -2.75
C VAL A 44 6.14 -12.63 -4.00
N CYS A 45 5.73 -11.88 -5.03
CA CYS A 45 6.48 -11.79 -6.29
C CYS A 45 7.88 -11.21 -6.09
N MET A 46 8.02 -10.21 -5.23
CA MET A 46 9.33 -9.63 -4.92
C MET A 46 10.23 -10.64 -4.23
N GLN A 47 9.67 -11.42 -3.30
CA GLN A 47 10.44 -12.44 -2.59
C GLN A 47 10.88 -13.57 -3.53
N GLU A 48 9.98 -14.02 -4.40
CA GLU A 48 10.29 -15.06 -5.38
C GLU A 48 11.41 -14.60 -6.34
N GLU A 49 11.34 -13.37 -6.79
CA GLU A 49 12.38 -12.81 -7.68
C GLU A 49 13.72 -12.71 -6.96
N GLN A 50 13.71 -12.30 -5.69
CA GLN A 50 14.94 -12.25 -4.90
C GLN A 50 15.56 -13.65 -4.73
N ASP A 51 14.73 -14.65 -4.42
CA ASP A 51 15.20 -16.02 -4.29
C ASP A 51 15.78 -16.55 -5.60
N ARG A 52 15.14 -16.23 -6.73
CA ARG A 52 15.63 -16.63 -8.05
C ARG A 52 17.02 -16.02 -8.32
N LEU A 53 17.18 -14.74 -8.04
CA LEU A 53 18.45 -14.04 -8.26
C LEU A 53 19.55 -14.53 -7.32
N ASP A 54 19.22 -14.90 -6.09
CA ASP A 54 20.18 -15.47 -5.15
C ASP A 54 20.82 -16.75 -5.69
N LYS A 55 20.04 -17.54 -6.42
CA LYS A 55 20.53 -18.81 -7.01
C LYS A 55 21.42 -18.62 -8.21
N LEU A 56 21.43 -17.43 -8.82
CA LEU A 56 22.23 -17.15 -10.01
C LEU A 56 23.67 -16.72 -9.68
N GLY A 57 23.98 -16.52 -8.42
CA GLY A 57 25.33 -16.13 -8.00
C GLY A 57 25.77 -14.74 -8.43
N LEU A 58 24.81 -13.84 -8.63
CA LEU A 58 25.09 -12.47 -9.05
C LEU A 58 25.75 -11.65 -7.94
N SER A 59 26.50 -10.61 -8.34
CA SER A 59 27.01 -9.64 -7.37
C SER A 59 25.85 -8.88 -6.72
N GLU A 60 26.10 -8.28 -5.54
CA GLU A 60 25.09 -7.48 -4.85
C GLU A 60 24.58 -6.33 -5.73
N ASP A 61 25.46 -5.66 -6.46
CA ASP A 61 25.08 -4.55 -7.34
C ASP A 61 24.17 -5.02 -8.47
N GLU A 62 24.49 -6.14 -9.11
CA GLU A 62 23.64 -6.67 -10.18
C GLU A 62 22.30 -7.17 -9.65
N LYS A 63 22.29 -7.83 -8.48
CA LYS A 63 21.09 -8.30 -7.84
C LYS A 63 20.17 -7.14 -7.51
N ASN A 64 20.70 -6.07 -6.90
CA ASN A 64 19.91 -4.88 -6.56
C ASN A 64 19.34 -4.21 -7.79
N LYS A 65 20.11 -4.17 -8.89
CA LYS A 65 19.64 -3.62 -10.15
C LYS A 65 18.48 -4.42 -10.72
N GLN A 66 18.57 -5.74 -10.72
CA GLN A 66 17.53 -6.62 -11.24
C GLN A 66 16.26 -6.54 -10.38
N ILE A 67 16.40 -6.49 -9.06
CA ILE A 67 15.26 -6.32 -8.15
C ILE A 67 14.58 -4.99 -8.41
N GLY A 68 15.35 -3.92 -8.60
CA GLY A 68 14.80 -2.59 -8.90
C GLY A 68 14.01 -2.57 -10.20
N LEU A 69 14.54 -3.20 -11.26
CA LEU A 69 13.84 -3.29 -12.54
C LEU A 69 12.54 -4.09 -12.43
N PHE A 70 12.58 -5.20 -11.70
CA PHE A 70 11.38 -6.01 -11.48
C PHE A 70 10.31 -5.24 -10.71
N ALA A 71 10.71 -4.51 -9.67
CA ALA A 71 9.80 -3.68 -8.88
C ALA A 71 9.13 -2.62 -9.75
N LEU A 72 9.88 -1.98 -10.67
CA LEU A 72 9.31 -0.96 -11.55
C LEU A 72 8.18 -1.49 -12.43
N GLU A 73 8.24 -2.77 -12.82
CA GLU A 73 7.18 -3.39 -13.62
C GLU A 73 5.88 -3.58 -12.84
N LYS A 74 5.96 -3.70 -11.51
CA LYS A 74 4.82 -4.05 -10.65
C LYS A 74 4.31 -2.88 -9.81
N ILE A 75 5.06 -1.78 -9.75
CA ILE A 75 4.86 -0.75 -8.74
C ILE A 75 3.58 0.04 -8.91
N ASP A 76 3.14 0.27 -10.14
CA ASP A 76 1.98 1.14 -10.39
C ASP A 76 0.72 0.62 -9.70
N SER A 77 0.42 -0.68 -9.87
CA SER A 77 -0.75 -1.27 -9.22
C SER A 77 -0.63 -1.24 -7.70
N PHE A 78 0.57 -1.49 -7.19
CA PHE A 78 0.83 -1.47 -5.75
C PHE A 78 0.61 -0.07 -5.16
N VAL A 79 1.16 0.96 -5.81
CA VAL A 79 1.03 2.35 -5.35
C VAL A 79 -0.42 2.81 -5.38
N ASP A 80 -1.14 2.51 -6.46
CA ASP A 80 -2.56 2.86 -6.57
C ASP A 80 -3.36 2.26 -5.42
N VAL A 81 -3.14 0.99 -5.13
CA VAL A 81 -3.87 0.30 -4.06
C VAL A 81 -3.49 0.86 -2.68
N ILE A 82 -2.21 1.13 -2.45
CA ILE A 82 -1.77 1.71 -1.17
C ILE A 82 -2.42 3.07 -0.93
N LEU A 83 -2.48 3.91 -1.95
CA LEU A 83 -3.13 5.21 -1.83
C LEU A 83 -4.63 5.07 -1.55
N GLN A 84 -5.30 4.17 -2.25
CA GLN A 84 -6.73 3.94 -2.05
C GLN A 84 -7.03 3.42 -0.66
N LEU A 85 -6.27 2.45 -0.18
CA LEU A 85 -6.43 1.90 1.17
C LEU A 85 -6.17 2.96 2.24
N THR A 86 -5.10 3.72 2.07
CA THR A 86 -4.75 4.79 3.01
C THR A 86 -5.88 5.80 3.12
N TYR A 87 -6.41 6.23 1.99
CA TYR A 87 -7.51 7.19 1.95
C TYR A 87 -8.73 6.67 2.69
N ILE A 88 -9.12 5.41 2.45
CA ILE A 88 -10.29 4.83 3.11
C ILE A 88 -10.06 4.69 4.62
N PHE A 89 -8.86 4.30 5.04
CA PHE A 89 -8.54 4.22 6.46
C PHE A 89 -8.59 5.60 7.13
N ILE A 90 -8.18 6.66 6.44
CA ILE A 90 -8.31 8.02 6.94
C ILE A 90 -9.79 8.39 7.09
N ARG A 91 -10.59 8.10 6.08
CA ARG A 91 -12.02 8.41 6.09
C ARG A 91 -12.80 7.60 7.12
N CYS A 92 -12.36 6.41 7.47
CA CYS A 92 -12.95 5.64 8.55
C CYS A 92 -12.78 6.33 9.90
N ASN A 93 -11.77 7.20 10.04
CA ASN A 93 -11.54 7.98 11.23
C ASN A 93 -12.16 9.38 11.15
N ASP A 94 -12.28 9.93 9.94
CA ASP A 94 -12.80 11.28 9.69
C ASP A 94 -13.71 11.29 8.47
N GLU A 95 -15.02 11.21 8.72
CA GLU A 95 -16.04 11.15 7.67
C GLU A 95 -16.07 12.41 6.79
N ASN A 96 -15.59 13.52 7.31
CA ASN A 96 -15.61 14.81 6.61
C ASN A 96 -14.29 15.12 5.91
N PHE A 97 -13.41 14.13 5.78
CA PHE A 97 -12.15 14.32 5.10
C PHE A 97 -12.38 14.66 3.61
N MET A 98 -11.43 15.38 3.01
CA MET A 98 -11.51 15.82 1.62
C MET A 98 -11.70 14.64 0.64
N SER A 99 -12.05 14.94 -0.62
CA SER A 99 -12.19 13.91 -1.65
C SER A 99 -10.85 13.23 -1.94
N TYR A 100 -10.92 12.03 -2.53
CA TYR A 100 -9.72 11.28 -2.90
C TYR A 100 -8.84 12.08 -3.85
N GLU A 101 -9.46 12.70 -4.86
CA GLU A 101 -8.74 13.51 -5.84
C GLU A 101 -8.02 14.67 -5.18
N ASP A 102 -8.70 15.40 -4.29
CA ASP A 102 -8.09 16.53 -3.60
C ASP A 102 -6.95 16.08 -2.69
N TRP A 103 -7.13 14.94 -2.01
CA TRP A 103 -6.08 14.40 -1.16
C TRP A 103 -4.84 14.01 -1.94
N LEU A 104 -5.02 13.38 -3.12
CA LEU A 104 -3.90 13.01 -3.99
C LEU A 104 -3.06 14.21 -4.37
N LYS A 105 -3.69 15.37 -4.57
CA LYS A 105 -2.97 16.60 -4.91
C LYS A 105 -2.08 17.11 -3.79
N THR A 106 -2.30 16.65 -2.56
CA THR A 106 -1.45 17.01 -1.41
C THR A 106 -0.25 16.09 -1.24
N ILE A 107 -0.20 14.97 -1.97
CA ILE A 107 0.86 13.98 -1.87
C ILE A 107 1.90 14.25 -2.95
N ASP A 108 3.13 14.58 -2.55
CA ASP A 108 4.20 14.89 -3.49
C ASP A 108 4.71 13.65 -4.22
N SER A 109 4.92 12.57 -3.48
CA SER A 109 5.42 11.32 -4.07
C SER A 109 5.15 10.16 -3.12
N VAL A 110 5.14 8.95 -3.67
CA VAL A 110 4.98 7.72 -2.88
C VAL A 110 6.22 6.87 -3.10
N ASN A 111 6.96 6.62 -2.02
CA ASN A 111 8.08 5.70 -2.02
C ASN A 111 7.64 4.42 -1.32
N PRO A 112 7.64 3.25 -2.01
CA PRO A 112 7.22 1.99 -1.40
C PRO A 112 8.00 1.62 -0.13
N ASN A 113 9.18 2.19 0.07
CA ASN A 113 10.01 1.93 1.24
C ASN A 113 9.72 2.87 2.41
N ASP A 114 8.82 3.84 2.25
CA ASP A 114 8.45 4.73 3.33
C ASP A 114 7.76 3.96 4.46
N LYS A 115 8.01 4.39 5.69
CA LYS A 115 7.46 3.75 6.88
C LYS A 115 5.93 3.68 6.85
N TRP A 116 5.27 4.75 6.41
CA TRP A 116 3.81 4.78 6.40
C TRP A 116 3.21 3.75 5.45
N VAL A 117 3.91 3.42 4.36
CA VAL A 117 3.47 2.39 3.41
C VAL A 117 3.43 1.02 4.09
N SER A 118 4.47 0.67 4.84
CA SER A 118 4.50 -0.60 5.56
C SER A 118 3.46 -0.64 6.68
N GLU A 119 3.22 0.50 7.33
CA GLU A 119 2.20 0.59 8.38
C GLU A 119 0.79 0.38 7.83
N VAL A 120 0.49 0.96 6.66
CA VAL A 120 -0.80 0.76 5.98
C VAL A 120 -0.94 -0.69 5.53
N THR A 121 0.12 -1.27 4.97
CA THR A 121 0.15 -2.67 4.55
C THR A 121 -0.14 -3.61 5.72
N GLU A 122 0.51 -3.38 6.85
CA GLU A 122 0.28 -4.17 8.07
C GLU A 122 -1.17 -4.06 8.54
N LEU A 123 -1.74 -2.86 8.54
CA LEU A 123 -3.12 -2.67 8.96
C LEU A 123 -4.08 -3.42 8.02
N ALA A 124 -3.85 -3.32 6.71
CA ALA A 124 -4.68 -4.00 5.72
C ALA A 124 -4.61 -5.52 5.88
N VAL A 125 -3.42 -6.07 6.00
CA VAL A 125 -3.21 -7.52 6.15
C VAL A 125 -3.83 -8.01 7.47
N SER A 126 -3.59 -7.30 8.57
CA SER A 126 -4.13 -7.67 9.88
C SER A 126 -5.65 -7.64 9.91
N SER A 127 -6.25 -6.72 9.17
CA SER A 127 -7.71 -6.54 9.17
C SER A 127 -8.44 -7.53 8.27
N PHE A 128 -7.82 -7.97 7.17
CA PHE A 128 -8.51 -8.72 6.13
C PHE A 128 -7.90 -10.10 5.82
N TYR A 129 -6.76 -10.43 6.38
CA TYR A 129 -6.04 -11.69 6.14
C TYR A 129 -5.75 -12.45 7.42
N ARG A 130 -6.71 -12.47 8.30
CA ARG A 130 -6.58 -13.30 9.51
C ARG A 130 -7.17 -14.66 9.33
#